data_f9fc7b4cee1c889336fead88a69e6513
#
_entry.id   f9fc7b4cee1c889336fead88a69e6513
#
_cell.length_a   1.000
_cell.length_b   1.000
_cell.length_c   1.000
_cell.angle_alpha   90.00
_cell.angle_beta   90.00
_cell.angle_gamma   90.00
#
_symmetry.space_group_name_H-M   'P 1'
#
loop_
_entity.id
_entity.type
_entity.pdbx_description
1 polymer ?
#
loop_
_entity_poly.entity_id
_entity_poly.type
_entity_poly.pdbx_seq_one_letter_code
_entity_poly.pdbx_strand_id
1 'polypeptide(L)'
;MSCGATINGNFNVDVVGDLPTACPSEYLITVTNMDITDMKVTNAGYGLETIDLGAHGAGAYTTALGNSYGGFGGTSGATPHVTGAIALLYSAPCQSFADLAISDPAQAAKDVRDYVFAGVDPNPSLEGITTTGGRLNLNNALQELMVGAGCEVLAVEEFDTLNVAMFPNPINDRLTIIHKNQNVLAEVSVYGLDGRLVQELTTIEGNTIPLSALVSGTYLIRATFNGDTTVYTKLIVKE
;
A
#
# COMPACT_ATOMS: atom_id res chain seq x y z
N MET A 1 17.04 -10.94 4.20
CA MET A 1 17.25 -9.71 3.40
C MET A 1 17.88 -8.64 4.28
N SER A 2 18.88 -7.92 3.77
CA SER A 2 19.53 -6.79 4.45
C SER A 2 19.44 -5.56 3.57
N CYS A 3 19.41 -4.35 4.19
CA CYS A 3 19.52 -3.10 3.46
C CYS A 3 20.77 -2.35 3.93
N GLY A 4 21.56 -1.85 2.99
CA GLY A 4 22.80 -1.13 3.22
C GLY A 4 22.71 0.33 2.82
N ALA A 5 23.01 1.24 3.75
CA ALA A 5 23.18 2.66 3.44
C ALA A 5 24.56 2.89 2.80
N THR A 6 24.61 3.59 1.67
CA THR A 6 25.90 4.00 1.11
C THR A 6 26.51 5.18 1.87
N ILE A 7 27.77 5.47 1.61
CA ILE A 7 28.51 6.55 2.27
C ILE A 7 27.80 7.91 2.11
N ASN A 8 27.84 8.73 3.17
CA ASN A 8 27.44 10.13 3.10
C ASN A 8 28.59 10.98 2.49
N GLY A 9 28.62 11.04 1.16
CA GLY A 9 29.62 11.75 0.37
C GLY A 9 29.35 11.52 -1.11
N ASN A 10 29.71 12.45 -1.96
CA ASN A 10 29.51 12.32 -3.41
C ASN A 10 30.62 11.45 -4.05
N PHE A 11 30.62 10.17 -3.70
CA PHE A 11 31.62 9.21 -4.17
C PHE A 11 30.98 8.17 -5.10
N ASN A 12 31.70 7.83 -6.15
CA ASN A 12 31.39 6.64 -6.94
C ASN A 12 31.89 5.39 -6.20
N VAL A 13 30.97 4.65 -5.62
CA VAL A 13 31.27 3.47 -4.77
C VAL A 13 31.82 2.30 -5.59
N ASP A 14 31.49 2.20 -6.88
CA ASP A 14 32.07 1.21 -7.78
C ASP A 14 33.60 1.38 -7.89
N VAL A 15 34.11 2.60 -7.64
CA VAL A 15 35.53 2.95 -7.73
C VAL A 15 36.22 2.92 -6.37
N VAL A 16 35.60 3.55 -5.36
CA VAL A 16 36.26 3.74 -4.05
C VAL A 16 35.96 2.63 -3.05
N GLY A 17 34.92 1.84 -3.31
CA GLY A 17 34.40 0.86 -2.37
C GLY A 17 33.62 1.52 -1.21
N ASP A 18 32.78 0.73 -0.59
CA ASP A 18 32.01 1.11 0.62
C ASP A 18 31.51 -0.16 1.32
N LEU A 19 31.41 -0.18 2.62
CA LEU A 19 30.86 -1.31 3.37
C LEU A 19 29.58 -0.88 4.09
N PRO A 20 28.50 -1.67 3.97
CA PRO A 20 28.39 -3.00 3.32
C PRO A 20 28.05 -2.95 1.83
N THR A 21 27.86 -1.78 1.20
CA THR A 21 27.23 -1.64 -0.12
C THR A 21 28.05 -2.24 -1.27
N ALA A 22 29.36 -2.34 -1.15
CA ALA A 22 30.22 -3.03 -2.12
C ALA A 22 30.32 -4.55 -1.88
N CYS A 23 29.58 -5.12 -0.92
CA CYS A 23 29.59 -6.56 -0.68
C CYS A 23 28.68 -7.26 -1.69
N PRO A 24 29.18 -8.24 -2.47
CA PRO A 24 28.35 -8.97 -3.41
C PRO A 24 27.40 -9.91 -2.65
N SER A 25 26.12 -9.64 -2.68
CA SER A 25 25.12 -10.49 -2.05
C SER A 25 23.74 -10.31 -2.70
N GLU A 26 23.12 -11.41 -3.09
CA GLU A 26 21.74 -11.44 -3.58
C GLU A 26 20.70 -11.10 -2.50
N TYR A 27 21.12 -11.01 -1.24
CA TYR A 27 20.27 -10.69 -0.09
C TYR A 27 20.52 -9.29 0.48
N LEU A 28 21.23 -8.45 -0.26
CA LEU A 28 21.51 -7.07 0.10
C LEU A 28 20.83 -6.14 -0.92
N ILE A 29 20.12 -5.14 -0.42
CA ILE A 29 19.63 -3.99 -1.19
C ILE A 29 20.42 -2.76 -0.73
N THR A 30 21.00 -2.04 -1.64
CA THR A 30 21.87 -0.90 -1.38
C THR A 30 21.18 0.41 -1.77
N VAL A 31 21.27 1.41 -0.89
CA VAL A 31 20.37 2.57 -0.92
C VAL A 31 21.15 3.88 -0.92
N THR A 32 20.87 4.75 -1.89
CA THR A 32 21.30 6.15 -1.88
C THR A 32 20.18 7.08 -1.40
N ASN A 33 20.55 8.32 -1.07
CA ASN A 33 19.66 9.31 -0.45
C ASN A 33 19.05 10.28 -1.47
N MET A 34 17.74 10.50 -1.33
CA MET A 34 16.98 11.48 -2.09
C MET A 34 16.32 12.51 -1.16
N ASP A 35 16.05 13.69 -1.70
CA ASP A 35 15.35 14.77 -1.01
C ASP A 35 13.86 14.82 -1.35
N ILE A 36 13.14 15.74 -0.72
CA ILE A 36 11.69 15.92 -0.92
C ILE A 36 11.31 16.46 -2.30
N THR A 37 12.27 16.90 -3.10
CA THR A 37 12.06 17.35 -4.48
C THR A 37 12.31 16.24 -5.49
N ASP A 38 12.45 15.03 -5.00
CA ASP A 38 12.72 13.81 -5.77
C ASP A 38 14.06 13.82 -6.51
N MET A 39 15.05 14.50 -5.94
CA MET A 39 16.41 14.58 -6.48
C MET A 39 17.39 13.82 -5.57
N LYS A 40 18.37 13.14 -6.23
CA LYS A 40 19.49 12.57 -5.46
C LYS A 40 20.22 13.65 -4.70
N VAL A 41 20.41 13.45 -3.41
CA VAL A 41 21.20 14.37 -2.57
C VAL A 41 22.66 14.34 -3.01
N THR A 42 23.25 15.53 -3.25
CA THR A 42 24.64 15.62 -3.70
C THR A 42 25.60 14.90 -2.75
N ASN A 43 25.36 15.04 -1.42
CA ASN A 43 26.20 14.39 -0.39
C ASN A 43 25.72 12.96 -0.08
N ALA A 44 25.54 12.12 -1.12
CA ALA A 44 25.22 10.71 -1.01
C ALA A 44 26.03 9.91 -2.05
N GLY A 45 26.52 8.75 -1.69
CA GLY A 45 27.22 7.84 -2.56
C GLY A 45 26.34 7.35 -3.70
N TYR A 46 26.99 6.90 -4.78
CA TYR A 46 26.33 6.34 -5.97
C TYR A 46 27.24 5.29 -6.60
N GLY A 47 26.68 4.46 -7.45
CA GLY A 47 27.43 3.43 -8.18
C GLY A 47 26.48 2.63 -9.07
N LEU A 48 26.79 2.54 -10.36
CA LEU A 48 25.95 1.87 -11.35
C LEU A 48 25.89 0.35 -11.09
N GLU A 49 26.93 -0.23 -10.49
CA GLU A 49 27.07 -1.68 -10.24
C GLU A 49 26.73 -2.05 -8.79
N THR A 50 26.94 -1.12 -7.84
CA THR A 50 26.87 -1.43 -6.40
C THR A 50 25.76 -0.75 -5.64
N ILE A 51 25.10 0.28 -6.20
CA ILE A 51 23.99 0.98 -5.54
C ILE A 51 22.69 0.72 -6.30
N ASP A 52 21.73 0.09 -5.62
CA ASP A 52 20.54 -0.43 -6.29
C ASP A 52 19.50 0.65 -6.59
N LEU A 53 19.12 1.46 -5.60
CA LEU A 53 18.02 2.41 -5.76
C LEU A 53 18.15 3.61 -4.84
N GLY A 54 17.35 4.64 -5.11
CA GLY A 54 17.20 5.80 -4.23
C GLY A 54 15.99 5.67 -3.31
N ALA A 55 16.09 6.26 -2.12
CA ALA A 55 14.95 6.44 -1.23
C ALA A 55 15.04 7.79 -0.48
N HIS A 56 13.90 8.33 -0.08
CA HIS A 56 13.87 9.58 0.66
C HIS A 56 14.48 9.41 2.05
N GLY A 57 15.50 10.19 2.35
CA GLY A 57 16.16 10.21 3.67
C GLY A 57 16.50 11.60 4.13
N ALA A 58 16.53 12.58 3.21
CA ALA A 58 16.79 13.97 3.59
C ALA A 58 15.56 14.57 4.31
N GLY A 59 15.78 15.08 5.52
CA GLY A 59 14.72 15.70 6.31
C GLY A 59 13.75 14.72 6.98
N ALA A 60 14.12 13.45 7.12
CA ALA A 60 13.34 12.48 7.89
C ALA A 60 13.17 12.97 9.34
N TYR A 61 11.97 12.76 9.89
CA TYR A 61 11.63 13.13 11.27
C TYR A 61 11.29 11.86 12.04
N THR A 62 11.97 11.63 13.15
CA THR A 62 11.88 10.38 13.89
C THR A 62 12.01 10.59 15.39
N THR A 63 11.92 9.51 16.16
CA THR A 63 12.14 9.52 17.61
C THR A 63 13.56 9.92 17.96
N ALA A 64 13.72 10.67 19.04
CA ALA A 64 15.00 11.16 19.56
C ALA A 64 15.15 10.89 21.07
N LEU A 65 16.33 11.14 21.60
CA LEU A 65 16.62 10.97 23.03
C LEU A 65 15.72 11.87 23.90
N GLY A 66 15.44 11.43 25.12
CA GLY A 66 14.68 12.20 26.10
C GLY A 66 13.16 12.23 25.80
N ASN A 67 12.61 11.18 25.21
CA ASN A 67 11.18 11.08 24.84
C ASN A 67 10.72 12.24 23.96
N SER A 68 11.52 12.54 22.95
CA SER A 68 11.31 13.62 22.00
C SER A 68 11.34 13.13 20.55
N TYR A 69 11.18 14.04 19.61
CA TYR A 69 11.31 13.80 18.18
C TYR A 69 12.28 14.80 17.58
N GLY A 70 12.95 14.43 16.51
CA GLY A 70 13.93 15.28 15.84
C GLY A 70 14.23 14.88 14.42
N GLY A 71 14.97 15.73 13.73
CA GLY A 71 15.45 15.47 12.38
C GLY A 71 16.51 14.37 12.37
N PHE A 72 16.40 13.49 11.41
CA PHE A 72 17.36 12.46 11.04
C PHE A 72 17.50 12.46 9.52
N GLY A 73 18.60 11.95 8.99
CA GLY A 73 18.76 12.01 7.53
C GLY A 73 19.98 11.28 7.00
N GLY A 74 20.39 11.70 5.81
CA GLY A 74 21.44 11.03 5.05
C GLY A 74 20.99 9.70 4.45
N THR A 75 21.92 8.95 3.93
CA THR A 75 21.69 7.58 3.43
C THR A 75 21.16 6.66 4.52
N SER A 76 21.56 6.92 5.78
CA SER A 76 21.02 6.23 6.97
C SER A 76 19.55 6.53 7.24
N GLY A 77 19.00 7.65 6.75
CA GLY A 77 17.56 7.95 6.78
C GLY A 77 16.80 7.32 5.62
N ALA A 78 17.43 7.14 4.46
CA ALA A 78 16.84 6.53 3.29
C ALA A 78 16.66 5.00 3.45
N THR A 79 17.67 4.32 3.95
CA THR A 79 17.72 2.86 4.07
C THR A 79 16.57 2.26 4.91
N PRO A 80 16.13 2.84 6.04
CA PRO A 80 15.00 2.32 6.80
C PRO A 80 13.66 2.36 6.04
N HIS A 81 13.49 3.26 5.07
CA HIS A 81 12.30 3.27 4.22
C HIS A 81 12.24 2.02 3.35
N VAL A 82 13.38 1.59 2.78
CA VAL A 82 13.48 0.34 2.03
C VAL A 82 13.25 -0.87 2.94
N THR A 83 13.84 -0.87 4.13
CA THR A 83 13.62 -1.94 5.11
C THR A 83 12.16 -2.05 5.53
N GLY A 84 11.49 -0.90 5.75
CA GLY A 84 10.06 -0.85 6.05
C GLY A 84 9.19 -1.34 4.89
N ALA A 85 9.55 -0.97 3.65
CA ALA A 85 8.88 -1.45 2.46
C ALA A 85 8.96 -2.98 2.34
N ILE A 86 10.14 -3.57 2.55
CA ILE A 86 10.33 -5.03 2.56
C ILE A 86 9.44 -5.68 3.64
N ALA A 87 9.41 -5.14 4.85
CA ALA A 87 8.57 -5.68 5.92
C ALA A 87 7.08 -5.63 5.56
N LEU A 88 6.62 -4.56 4.89
CA LEU A 88 5.25 -4.45 4.41
C LEU A 88 4.96 -5.45 3.28
N LEU A 89 5.89 -5.71 2.38
CA LEU A 89 5.73 -6.76 1.35
C LEU A 89 5.58 -8.15 1.97
N TYR A 90 6.33 -8.48 3.03
CA TYR A 90 6.14 -9.74 3.76
C TYR A 90 4.80 -9.82 4.50
N SER A 91 4.11 -8.70 4.72
CA SER A 91 2.77 -8.66 5.30
C SER A 91 1.65 -8.63 4.26
N ALA A 92 1.97 -8.70 2.98
CA ALA A 92 0.99 -8.69 1.90
C ALA A 92 -0.04 -9.82 2.06
N PRO A 93 -1.33 -9.55 1.80
CA PRO A 93 -2.39 -10.57 1.92
C PRO A 93 -2.34 -11.55 0.73
N CYS A 94 -1.28 -12.33 0.66
CA CYS A 94 -0.97 -13.25 -0.43
C CYS A 94 -0.57 -14.61 0.13
N GLN A 95 -1.47 -15.60 0.06
CA GLN A 95 -1.23 -16.92 0.63
C GLN A 95 -0.08 -17.65 -0.08
N SER A 96 -0.01 -17.60 -1.40
CA SER A 96 1.06 -18.25 -2.16
C SER A 96 2.45 -17.71 -1.81
N PHE A 97 2.56 -16.40 -1.60
CA PHE A 97 3.81 -15.79 -1.15
C PHE A 97 4.13 -16.16 0.32
N ALA A 98 3.13 -16.20 1.20
CA ALA A 98 3.32 -16.64 2.58
C ALA A 98 3.80 -18.10 2.66
N ASP A 99 3.25 -18.98 1.84
CA ASP A 99 3.65 -20.38 1.74
C ASP A 99 5.09 -20.51 1.20
N LEU A 100 5.46 -19.72 0.20
CA LEU A 100 6.84 -19.64 -0.29
C LEU A 100 7.80 -19.14 0.79
N ALA A 101 7.43 -18.09 1.54
CA ALA A 101 8.26 -17.53 2.60
C ALA A 101 8.54 -18.53 3.73
N ILE A 102 7.63 -19.50 3.94
CA ILE A 102 7.80 -20.59 4.91
C ILE A 102 8.60 -21.75 4.32
N SER A 103 8.30 -22.17 3.09
CA SER A 103 8.90 -23.37 2.48
C SER A 103 10.28 -23.11 1.89
N ASP A 104 10.50 -21.93 1.29
CA ASP A 104 11.78 -21.49 0.74
C ASP A 104 12.03 -20.00 1.03
N PRO A 105 12.45 -19.67 2.25
CA PRO A 105 12.69 -18.28 2.67
C PRO A 105 13.82 -17.61 1.87
N ALA A 106 14.73 -18.38 1.31
CA ALA A 106 15.81 -17.87 0.48
C ALA A 106 15.29 -17.35 -0.87
N GLN A 107 14.40 -18.12 -1.51
CA GLN A 107 13.76 -17.70 -2.75
C GLN A 107 12.81 -16.52 -2.50
N ALA A 108 11.97 -16.58 -1.47
CA ALA A 108 11.09 -15.49 -1.11
C ALA A 108 11.83 -14.16 -0.87
N ALA A 109 13.04 -14.23 -0.29
CA ALA A 109 13.86 -13.04 -0.10
C ALA A 109 14.37 -12.45 -1.43
N LYS A 110 14.76 -13.30 -2.39
CA LYS A 110 15.14 -12.84 -3.73
C LYS A 110 13.96 -12.24 -4.48
N ASP A 111 12.82 -12.90 -4.45
CA ASP A 111 11.60 -12.43 -5.11
C ASP A 111 11.20 -11.06 -4.58
N VAL A 112 11.23 -10.84 -3.26
CA VAL A 112 10.95 -9.52 -2.66
C VAL A 112 11.92 -8.46 -3.16
N ARG A 113 13.22 -8.76 -3.27
CA ARG A 113 14.19 -7.84 -3.86
C ARG A 113 13.81 -7.50 -5.30
N ASP A 114 13.50 -8.51 -6.09
CA ASP A 114 13.19 -8.35 -7.50
C ASP A 114 11.89 -7.55 -7.69
N TYR A 115 10.87 -7.74 -6.84
CA TYR A 115 9.66 -6.92 -6.82
C TYR A 115 9.93 -5.46 -6.44
N VAL A 116 10.84 -5.22 -5.48
CA VAL A 116 11.26 -3.86 -5.13
C VAL A 116 11.95 -3.20 -6.33
N PHE A 117 12.82 -3.92 -7.03
CA PHE A 117 13.56 -3.39 -8.19
C PHE A 117 12.66 -3.15 -9.40
N ALA A 118 11.73 -4.07 -9.69
CA ALA A 118 10.76 -3.90 -10.77
C ALA A 118 9.77 -2.75 -10.51
N GLY A 119 9.45 -2.53 -9.24
CA GLY A 119 8.48 -1.51 -8.82
C GLY A 119 9.03 -0.09 -8.65
N VAL A 120 10.31 0.18 -8.89
CA VAL A 120 10.85 1.55 -8.71
C VAL A 120 10.23 2.55 -9.68
N ASP A 121 10.11 3.80 -9.24
CA ASP A 121 9.82 4.91 -10.13
C ASP A 121 11.10 5.34 -10.84
N PRO A 122 11.19 5.27 -12.18
CA PRO A 122 12.33 5.79 -12.91
C PRO A 122 12.60 7.25 -12.55
N ASN A 123 13.85 7.58 -12.25
CA ASN A 123 14.19 8.92 -11.80
C ASN A 123 15.42 9.46 -12.54
N PRO A 124 15.33 10.60 -13.27
CA PRO A 124 16.43 11.15 -14.04
C PRO A 124 17.69 11.45 -13.23
N SER A 125 17.57 11.72 -11.92
CA SER A 125 18.74 11.98 -11.06
C SER A 125 19.47 10.71 -10.62
N LEU A 126 18.90 9.53 -10.87
CA LEU A 126 19.45 8.21 -10.56
C LEU A 126 19.87 7.43 -11.82
N GLU A 127 19.43 7.89 -12.98
CA GLU A 127 19.73 7.25 -14.26
C GLU A 127 21.25 7.20 -14.49
N GLY A 128 21.77 6.00 -14.79
CA GLY A 128 23.19 5.76 -15.05
C GLY A 128 24.11 5.85 -13.82
N ILE A 129 23.55 5.99 -12.62
CA ILE A 129 24.32 6.07 -11.37
C ILE A 129 23.83 5.13 -10.26
N THR A 130 22.76 4.36 -10.54
CA THR A 130 22.30 3.23 -9.72
C THR A 130 21.87 2.08 -10.62
N THR A 131 21.81 0.85 -10.12
CA THR A 131 21.48 -0.34 -10.93
C THR A 131 20.08 -0.27 -11.52
N THR A 132 19.09 0.24 -10.74
CA THR A 132 17.70 0.34 -11.20
C THR A 132 17.40 1.66 -11.90
N GLY A 133 18.21 2.69 -11.70
CA GLY A 133 17.92 4.06 -12.18
C GLY A 133 16.67 4.67 -11.55
N GLY A 134 16.18 4.14 -10.43
CA GLY A 134 14.89 4.49 -9.88
C GLY A 134 14.85 4.71 -8.37
N ARG A 135 13.74 5.29 -7.94
CA ARG A 135 13.40 5.55 -6.54
C ARG A 135 12.41 4.49 -6.04
N LEU A 136 12.53 4.12 -4.77
CA LEU A 136 11.57 3.23 -4.09
C LEU A 136 10.12 3.68 -4.31
N ASN A 137 9.29 2.75 -4.78
CA ASN A 137 7.84 2.88 -4.80
C ASN A 137 7.21 1.61 -4.22
N LEU A 138 6.72 1.71 -2.99
CA LEU A 138 6.12 0.57 -2.29
C LEU A 138 4.82 0.07 -2.97
N ASN A 139 4.01 0.98 -3.52
CA ASN A 139 2.76 0.59 -4.18
C ASN A 139 3.04 -0.27 -5.43
N ASN A 140 3.98 0.17 -6.27
CA ASN A 140 4.36 -0.59 -7.45
C ASN A 140 5.00 -1.93 -7.05
N ALA A 141 5.91 -1.93 -6.07
CA ALA A 141 6.53 -3.17 -5.56
C ALA A 141 5.49 -4.16 -5.01
N LEU A 142 4.43 -3.68 -4.34
CA LEU A 142 3.33 -4.52 -3.92
C LEU A 142 2.55 -5.09 -5.11
N GLN A 143 2.29 -4.29 -6.15
CA GLN A 143 1.64 -4.77 -7.37
C GLN A 143 2.47 -5.85 -8.07
N GLU A 144 3.79 -5.65 -8.18
CA GLU A 144 4.70 -6.65 -8.72
C GLU A 144 4.66 -7.97 -7.92
N LEU A 145 4.65 -7.88 -6.57
CA LEU A 145 4.50 -9.06 -5.71
C LEU A 145 3.16 -9.76 -5.96
N MET A 146 2.05 -9.01 -5.96
CA MET A 146 0.71 -9.57 -6.11
C MET A 146 0.56 -10.31 -7.45
N VAL A 147 1.12 -9.76 -8.52
CA VAL A 147 1.12 -10.39 -9.85
C VAL A 147 2.11 -11.56 -9.91
N GLY A 148 3.36 -11.33 -9.50
CA GLY A 148 4.45 -12.30 -9.63
C GLY A 148 4.27 -13.54 -8.77
N ALA A 149 3.71 -13.39 -7.57
CA ALA A 149 3.38 -14.51 -6.69
C ALA A 149 2.03 -15.19 -7.03
N GLY A 150 1.32 -14.73 -8.08
CA GLY A 150 0.00 -15.25 -8.46
C GLY A 150 -1.03 -15.08 -7.34
N CYS A 151 -0.91 -14.00 -6.58
CA CYS A 151 -1.90 -13.68 -5.57
C CYS A 151 -3.20 -13.34 -6.28
N GLU A 152 -4.25 -14.04 -5.93
CA GLU A 152 -5.56 -13.47 -6.16
C GLU A 152 -5.58 -12.17 -5.39
N VAL A 153 -5.58 -11.04 -6.11
CA VAL A 153 -6.07 -9.83 -5.51
C VAL A 153 -7.43 -10.25 -5.01
N LEU A 154 -7.60 -10.39 -3.69
CA LEU A 154 -8.90 -10.16 -3.12
C LEU A 154 -9.15 -8.70 -3.48
N ALA A 155 -9.56 -8.50 -4.75
CA ALA A 155 -10.21 -7.29 -5.12
C ALA A 155 -11.33 -7.22 -4.09
N VAL A 156 -11.22 -6.36 -3.12
CA VAL A 156 -12.37 -5.59 -2.76
C VAL A 156 -12.80 -5.09 -4.12
N GLU A 157 -13.81 -5.77 -4.71
CA GLU A 157 -14.42 -5.33 -5.97
C GLU A 157 -14.48 -3.84 -5.79
N GLU A 158 -13.77 -3.13 -6.66
CA GLU A 158 -13.72 -1.67 -6.60
C GLU A 158 -15.19 -1.33 -6.51
N PHE A 159 -15.61 -0.86 -5.31
CA PHE A 159 -17.04 -0.69 -5.02
C PHE A 159 -17.53 0.09 -6.19
N ASP A 160 -18.22 -0.57 -7.10
CA ASP A 160 -18.71 0.09 -8.31
C ASP A 160 -19.78 1.08 -7.87
N THR A 161 -19.27 2.12 -7.17
CA THR A 161 -20.04 3.28 -6.72
C THR A 161 -20.74 3.95 -7.91
N LEU A 162 -20.33 3.57 -9.14
CA LEU A 162 -20.95 4.03 -10.36
C LEU A 162 -22.26 3.29 -10.66
N ASN A 163 -22.48 2.08 -10.14
CA ASN A 163 -23.71 1.32 -10.41
C ASN A 163 -24.77 1.49 -9.32
N VAL A 164 -24.40 1.77 -8.07
CA VAL A 164 -25.35 1.98 -6.98
C VAL A 164 -25.06 3.25 -6.22
N ALA A 165 -26.02 4.14 -6.18
CA ALA A 165 -26.00 5.34 -5.35
C ALA A 165 -26.80 5.12 -4.07
N MET A 166 -26.23 5.45 -2.91
CA MET A 166 -26.89 5.44 -1.61
C MET A 166 -26.79 6.84 -0.98
N PHE A 167 -27.92 7.49 -0.77
CA PHE A 167 -27.98 8.87 -0.26
C PHE A 167 -29.27 9.16 0.51
N PRO A 168 -29.31 10.20 1.38
CA PRO A 168 -28.18 11.02 1.79
C PRO A 168 -27.17 10.24 2.65
N ASN A 169 -25.98 10.79 2.82
CA ASN A 169 -25.01 10.35 3.82
C ASN A 169 -24.26 11.58 4.32
N PRO A 170 -24.45 12.04 5.55
CA PRO A 170 -25.22 11.41 6.65
C PRO A 170 -26.72 11.31 6.40
N ILE A 171 -27.36 10.36 7.10
CA ILE A 171 -28.81 10.14 7.06
C ILE A 171 -29.48 10.58 8.37
N ASN A 172 -30.75 11.03 8.26
CA ASN A 172 -31.63 11.17 9.42
C ASN A 172 -32.53 9.93 9.54
N ASP A 173 -33.59 9.82 8.74
CA ASP A 173 -34.60 8.77 8.89
C ASP A 173 -34.72 7.82 7.72
N ARG A 174 -34.25 8.20 6.54
CA ARG A 174 -34.47 7.45 5.30
C ARG A 174 -33.19 7.42 4.45
N LEU A 175 -32.93 6.26 3.83
CA LEU A 175 -31.87 6.07 2.86
C LEU A 175 -32.48 5.70 1.52
N THR A 176 -32.08 6.38 0.46
CA THR A 176 -32.44 6.05 -0.92
C THR A 176 -31.28 5.26 -1.56
N ILE A 177 -31.59 4.14 -2.19
CA ILE A 177 -30.63 3.24 -2.84
C ILE A 177 -31.06 3.06 -4.29
N ILE A 178 -30.26 3.54 -5.24
CA ILE A 178 -30.59 3.52 -6.67
C ILE A 178 -29.54 2.74 -7.42
N HIS A 179 -29.98 1.77 -8.23
CA HIS A 179 -29.14 1.07 -9.19
C HIS A 179 -29.19 1.76 -10.55
N LYS A 180 -28.03 1.95 -11.20
CA LYS A 180 -27.89 2.63 -12.51
C LYS A 180 -28.80 2.02 -13.60
N ASN A 181 -28.92 0.72 -13.62
CA ASN A 181 -29.73 -0.02 -14.58
C ASN A 181 -31.21 -0.14 -14.14
N GLN A 182 -31.62 0.60 -13.11
CA GLN A 182 -32.97 0.59 -12.55
C GLN A 182 -33.44 -0.81 -12.04
N ASN A 183 -32.50 -1.68 -11.67
CA ASN A 183 -32.81 -2.95 -11.02
C ASN A 183 -33.57 -2.70 -9.71
N VAL A 184 -34.55 -3.55 -9.43
CA VAL A 184 -35.40 -3.44 -8.24
C VAL A 184 -34.61 -3.92 -7.02
N LEU A 185 -34.61 -3.10 -5.97
CA LEU A 185 -33.98 -3.42 -4.69
C LEU A 185 -34.66 -4.65 -4.07
N ALA A 186 -33.88 -5.70 -3.80
CA ALA A 186 -34.38 -6.99 -3.33
C ALA A 186 -34.27 -7.14 -1.81
N GLU A 187 -33.07 -6.84 -1.27
CA GLU A 187 -32.78 -7.00 0.14
C GLU A 187 -31.82 -5.92 0.62
N VAL A 188 -32.01 -5.44 1.83
CA VAL A 188 -31.07 -4.56 2.50
C VAL A 188 -30.81 -5.07 3.91
N SER A 189 -29.54 -5.30 4.23
CA SER A 189 -29.07 -5.64 5.56
C SER A 189 -28.23 -4.50 6.14
N VAL A 190 -28.47 -4.16 7.40
CA VAL A 190 -27.76 -3.12 8.14
C VAL A 190 -26.92 -3.77 9.23
N TYR A 191 -25.62 -3.51 9.24
CA TYR A 191 -24.69 -4.03 10.22
C TYR A 191 -24.06 -2.90 11.04
N GLY A 192 -23.86 -3.15 12.33
CA GLY A 192 -22.93 -2.36 13.14
C GLY A 192 -21.48 -2.56 12.70
N LEU A 193 -20.60 -1.67 13.13
CA LEU A 193 -19.15 -1.80 12.85
C LEU A 193 -18.52 -3.05 13.51
N ASP A 194 -19.18 -3.64 14.49
CA ASP A 194 -18.84 -4.91 15.13
C ASP A 194 -19.26 -6.14 14.30
N GLY A 195 -19.83 -5.93 13.10
CA GLY A 195 -20.33 -6.99 12.22
C GLY A 195 -21.68 -7.60 12.62
N ARG A 196 -22.31 -7.10 13.69
CA ARG A 196 -23.62 -7.58 14.14
C ARG A 196 -24.72 -7.05 13.20
N LEU A 197 -25.60 -7.95 12.73
CA LEU A 197 -26.80 -7.56 12.00
C LEU A 197 -27.76 -6.79 12.94
N VAL A 198 -28.10 -5.57 12.56
CA VAL A 198 -28.97 -4.66 13.32
C VAL A 198 -30.38 -4.63 12.74
N GLN A 199 -30.50 -4.65 11.41
CA GLN A 199 -31.79 -4.63 10.72
C GLN A 199 -31.68 -5.35 9.38
N GLU A 200 -32.76 -6.04 8.99
CA GLU A 200 -32.87 -6.69 7.67
C GLU A 200 -34.23 -6.34 7.07
N LEU A 201 -34.22 -6.00 5.79
CA LEU A 201 -35.40 -5.62 5.00
C LEU A 201 -35.44 -6.46 3.72
N THR A 202 -36.43 -7.33 3.61
CA THR A 202 -36.66 -8.24 2.45
C THR A 202 -37.91 -7.88 1.68
N THR A 203 -38.78 -7.04 2.24
CA THR A 203 -39.95 -6.51 1.56
C THR A 203 -39.79 -5.01 1.41
N ILE A 204 -39.33 -4.56 0.25
CA ILE A 204 -38.99 -3.16 0.01
C ILE A 204 -39.86 -2.64 -1.13
N GLU A 205 -40.64 -1.60 -0.81
CA GLU A 205 -41.43 -0.86 -1.80
C GLU A 205 -40.63 0.35 -2.31
N GLY A 206 -40.24 0.30 -3.58
CA GLY A 206 -39.40 1.34 -4.21
C GLY A 206 -37.94 1.28 -3.80
N ASN A 207 -37.28 2.43 -3.79
CA ASN A 207 -35.83 2.55 -3.59
C ASN A 207 -35.47 3.26 -2.28
N THR A 208 -36.39 3.48 -1.38
CA THR A 208 -36.18 4.25 -0.13
C THR A 208 -36.56 3.41 1.06
N ILE A 209 -35.62 3.19 1.96
CA ILE A 209 -35.79 2.39 3.16
C ILE A 209 -35.84 3.28 4.41
N PRO A 210 -36.69 2.92 5.40
CA PRO A 210 -36.73 3.61 6.69
C PRO A 210 -35.61 3.11 7.59
N LEU A 211 -34.88 4.03 8.20
CA LEU A 211 -33.81 3.77 9.16
C LEU A 211 -33.98 4.60 10.45
N SER A 212 -35.18 5.07 10.71
CA SER A 212 -35.51 5.88 11.90
C SER A 212 -35.33 5.13 13.23
N ALA A 213 -35.37 3.80 13.20
CA ALA A 213 -35.13 2.96 14.39
C ALA A 213 -33.67 2.85 14.79
N LEU A 214 -32.75 3.25 13.93
CA LEU A 214 -31.34 3.24 14.25
C LEU A 214 -30.95 4.39 15.16
N VAL A 215 -30.09 4.14 16.12
CA VAL A 215 -29.46 5.20 16.93
C VAL A 215 -28.36 5.90 16.12
N SER A 216 -27.98 7.11 16.54
CA SER A 216 -26.87 7.83 15.90
C SER A 216 -25.58 6.99 15.94
N GLY A 217 -24.91 6.90 14.80
CA GLY A 217 -23.73 6.06 14.68
C GLY A 217 -23.37 5.75 13.21
N THR A 218 -22.34 4.94 13.02
CA THR A 218 -21.90 4.50 11.71
C THR A 218 -22.30 3.05 11.47
N TYR A 219 -22.86 2.78 10.29
CA TYR A 219 -23.40 1.49 9.91
C TYR A 219 -22.88 1.06 8.55
N LEU A 220 -22.77 -0.24 8.35
CA LEU A 220 -22.49 -0.86 7.06
C LEU A 220 -23.81 -1.30 6.44
N ILE A 221 -24.16 -0.74 5.30
CA ILE A 221 -25.38 -1.11 4.53
C ILE A 221 -24.95 -2.07 3.43
N ARG A 222 -25.61 -3.21 3.36
CA ARG A 222 -25.47 -4.22 2.30
C ARG A 222 -26.79 -4.27 1.52
N ALA A 223 -26.72 -4.15 0.20
CA ALA A 223 -27.89 -4.16 -0.68
C ALA A 223 -27.72 -5.16 -1.82
N THR A 224 -28.80 -5.85 -2.17
CA THR A 224 -28.90 -6.72 -3.35
C THR A 224 -30.07 -6.31 -4.23
N PHE A 225 -30.02 -6.63 -5.52
CA PHE A 225 -31.02 -6.25 -6.49
C PHE A 225 -31.50 -7.47 -7.28
N ASN A 226 -32.76 -7.46 -7.67
CA ASN A 226 -33.31 -8.51 -8.53
C ASN A 226 -32.65 -8.50 -9.90
N GLY A 227 -32.17 -9.68 -10.33
CA GLY A 227 -31.49 -9.83 -11.62
C GLY A 227 -30.02 -9.42 -11.62
N ASP A 228 -29.46 -9.06 -10.45
CA ASP A 228 -28.04 -8.80 -10.26
C ASP A 228 -27.50 -9.74 -9.17
N THR A 229 -26.36 -10.38 -9.44
CA THR A 229 -25.68 -11.27 -8.49
C THR A 229 -24.70 -10.52 -7.58
N THR A 230 -24.48 -9.23 -7.86
CA THR A 230 -23.54 -8.38 -7.11
C THR A 230 -24.16 -7.93 -5.81
N VAL A 231 -23.35 -7.92 -4.77
CA VAL A 231 -23.70 -7.40 -3.44
C VAL A 231 -23.04 -6.04 -3.26
N TYR A 232 -23.85 -5.00 -3.06
CA TYR A 232 -23.34 -3.63 -2.88
C TYR A 232 -23.30 -3.28 -1.40
N THR A 233 -22.19 -2.72 -0.96
CA THR A 233 -21.99 -2.36 0.45
C THR A 233 -21.49 -0.91 0.57
N LYS A 234 -22.03 -0.15 1.54
CA LYS A 234 -21.59 1.22 1.80
C LYS A 234 -21.65 1.57 3.27
N LEU A 235 -20.69 2.37 3.74
CA LEU A 235 -20.70 3.00 5.06
C LEU A 235 -21.63 4.22 5.05
N ILE A 236 -22.55 4.24 6.01
CA ILE A 236 -23.53 5.32 6.19
C ILE A 236 -23.45 5.84 7.63
N VAL A 237 -23.49 7.14 7.77
CA VAL A 237 -23.55 7.83 9.08
C VAL A 237 -25.00 8.22 9.39
N LYS A 238 -25.51 7.79 10.55
CA LYS A 238 -26.81 8.18 11.10
C LYS A 238 -26.62 9.31 12.11
N GLU A 239 -27.26 10.43 11.89
CA GLU A 239 -27.36 11.57 12.83
C GLU A 239 -28.53 11.46 13.78
#